data_d296e295b857584f64db2cbdb110dfcb
#
_entry.id   d296e295b857584f64db2cbdb110dfcb
#
_cell.length_a   1.000
_cell.length_b   1.000
_cell.length_c   1.000
_cell.angle_alpha   90.00
_cell.angle_beta   90.00
_cell.angle_gamma   90.00
#
_symmetry.space_group_name_H-M   'P 1'
#
loop_
_entity.id
_entity.type
_entity.pdbx_description
1 polymer ?
#
loop_
_entity_poly.entity_id
_entity_poly.type
_entity_poly.pdbx_seq_one_letter_code
_entity_poly.pdbx_strand_id
1 'polypeptide(L)'
;MSESLLGFVLTRLDQVESPVFLHRELERFPPEQLKAQLSEGLLRETSRATEIPRPVHIPGGGDLIVCQTAKGLFGVADEDDYFDPIPLIDDDVRQYEVVVSKLIDCIRRENDLRGVPVENGRRLFLVGERFLMGRDQADVYLSVVNNDPSEFILICRKVCPTNPRPVVMLVPRPIRLSIENTQLLTSWDVFVVPLTTYLYGESWKLPWDQILRKPAELPGKAVDGVYCRVITREGTRSVAKAQYEKLVETRNGYDMFIDGMTREASCRHDKQKPRAEKLTPKELAILSDFIQAAKPMRPYNTKTGNGCASSSSAYRLFEEARKKVDVKLGRYGYRAFRLHKNASDRKLNAHEFAPPEDLNYCLILPA
;
A
#
# COMPACT_ATOMS: atom_id res chain seq x y z
N MET A 1 0.74 -10.12 -26.41
CA MET A 1 2.06 -10.34 -25.76
C MET A 1 1.97 -11.67 -25.05
N SER A 2 2.85 -12.63 -25.32
CA SER A 2 2.90 -13.90 -24.60
C SER A 2 3.35 -13.62 -23.16
N GLU A 3 2.69 -14.23 -22.18
CA GLU A 3 3.08 -14.19 -20.78
C GLU A 3 4.48 -14.81 -20.62
N SER A 4 5.39 -14.17 -19.88
CA SER A 4 6.69 -14.76 -19.55
C SER A 4 6.54 -15.74 -18.38
N LEU A 5 7.48 -16.70 -18.25
CA LEU A 5 7.50 -17.63 -17.12
C LEU A 5 7.54 -16.87 -15.78
N LEU A 6 8.38 -15.82 -15.67
CA LEU A 6 8.44 -14.98 -14.47
C LEU A 6 7.09 -14.32 -14.17
N GLY A 7 6.41 -13.78 -15.18
CA GLY A 7 5.07 -13.18 -15.04
C GLY A 7 4.05 -14.20 -14.53
N PHE A 8 4.10 -15.43 -15.01
CA PHE A 8 3.27 -16.54 -14.55
C PHE A 8 3.54 -16.91 -13.09
N VAL A 9 4.82 -17.05 -12.72
CA VAL A 9 5.25 -17.33 -11.33
C VAL A 9 4.76 -16.23 -10.39
N LEU A 10 4.96 -14.96 -10.74
CA LEU A 10 4.48 -13.82 -9.94
C LEU A 10 2.95 -13.80 -9.85
N THR A 11 2.25 -14.18 -10.90
CA THR A 11 0.78 -14.27 -10.90
C THR A 11 0.28 -15.29 -9.87
N ARG A 12 0.94 -16.45 -9.80
CA ARG A 12 0.59 -17.48 -8.82
C ARG A 12 0.97 -17.08 -7.39
N LEU A 13 2.11 -16.42 -7.21
CA LEU A 13 2.56 -15.91 -5.91
C LEU A 13 1.62 -14.84 -5.33
N ASP A 14 0.86 -14.15 -6.18
CA ASP A 14 -0.19 -13.22 -5.77
C ASP A 14 -1.46 -13.93 -5.28
N GLN A 15 -1.63 -15.21 -5.60
CA GLN A 15 -2.81 -16.02 -5.24
C GLN A 15 -2.57 -16.97 -4.08
N VAL A 16 -1.37 -17.53 -3.98
CA VAL A 16 -1.01 -18.60 -3.04
C VAL A 16 0.33 -18.32 -2.40
N GLU A 17 0.46 -18.54 -1.08
CA GLU A 17 1.69 -18.27 -0.31
C GLU A 17 2.90 -19.07 -0.80
N SER A 18 2.70 -20.32 -1.16
CA SER A 18 3.74 -21.25 -1.61
C SER A 18 3.27 -21.96 -2.87
N PRO A 19 3.28 -21.28 -4.02
CA PRO A 19 2.79 -21.88 -5.26
C PRO A 19 3.72 -23.01 -5.71
N VAL A 20 3.09 -24.11 -6.09
CA VAL A 20 3.74 -25.28 -6.69
C VAL A 20 3.22 -25.41 -8.11
N PHE A 21 4.11 -25.75 -9.04
CA PHE A 21 3.81 -25.91 -10.46
C PHE A 21 4.15 -27.33 -10.90
N LEU A 22 3.28 -27.95 -11.65
CA LEU A 22 3.61 -29.15 -12.39
C LEU A 22 4.58 -28.82 -13.54
N HIS A 23 5.51 -29.70 -13.86
CA HIS A 23 6.41 -29.55 -15.00
C HIS A 23 5.63 -29.22 -16.29
N ARG A 24 4.56 -29.91 -16.53
CA ARG A 24 3.65 -29.72 -17.66
C ARG A 24 3.05 -28.31 -17.77
N GLU A 25 2.79 -27.63 -16.66
CA GLU A 25 2.35 -26.23 -16.68
C GLU A 25 3.44 -25.29 -17.18
N LEU A 26 4.71 -25.66 -16.96
CA LEU A 26 5.88 -24.88 -17.30
C LEU A 26 6.39 -25.14 -18.74
N GLU A 27 6.06 -26.29 -19.34
CA GLU A 27 6.44 -26.66 -20.73
C GLU A 27 5.90 -25.70 -21.78
N ARG A 28 4.86 -24.94 -21.47
CA ARG A 28 4.31 -23.91 -22.37
C ARG A 28 5.24 -22.70 -22.56
N PHE A 29 6.25 -22.57 -21.72
CA PHE A 29 7.25 -21.52 -21.81
C PHE A 29 8.53 -22.02 -22.49
N PRO A 30 9.33 -21.12 -23.10
CA PRO A 30 10.62 -21.50 -23.65
C PRO A 30 11.50 -22.23 -22.62
N PRO A 31 12.13 -23.37 -22.99
CA PRO A 31 12.93 -24.16 -22.04
C PRO A 31 14.07 -23.39 -21.38
N GLU A 32 14.64 -22.41 -22.08
CA GLU A 32 15.68 -21.54 -21.56
C GLU A 32 15.19 -20.69 -20.37
N GLN A 33 13.93 -20.27 -20.35
CA GLN A 33 13.35 -19.51 -19.23
C GLN A 33 13.26 -20.42 -17.99
N LEU A 34 12.77 -21.65 -18.14
CA LEU A 34 12.72 -22.61 -17.03
C LEU A 34 14.12 -22.90 -16.50
N LYS A 35 15.08 -23.14 -17.41
CA LYS A 35 16.48 -23.39 -17.04
C LYS A 35 17.10 -22.20 -16.30
N ALA A 36 16.82 -20.98 -16.71
CA ALA A 36 17.28 -19.77 -16.05
C ALA A 36 16.73 -19.69 -14.62
N GLN A 37 15.40 -19.87 -14.44
CA GLN A 37 14.77 -19.80 -13.11
C GLN A 37 15.25 -20.92 -12.16
N LEU A 38 15.54 -22.11 -12.69
CA LEU A 38 16.15 -23.19 -11.91
C LEU A 38 17.60 -22.87 -11.53
N SER A 39 18.40 -22.32 -12.44
CA SER A 39 19.80 -21.96 -12.18
C SER A 39 19.93 -20.82 -11.17
N GLU A 40 19.00 -19.89 -11.15
CA GLU A 40 18.91 -18.82 -10.13
C GLU A 40 18.37 -19.34 -8.80
N GLY A 41 17.79 -20.54 -8.78
CA GLY A 41 17.17 -21.14 -7.61
C GLY A 41 15.82 -20.54 -7.24
N LEU A 42 15.21 -19.74 -8.12
CA LEU A 42 13.86 -19.20 -7.90
C LEU A 42 12.81 -20.30 -7.93
N LEU A 43 12.99 -21.27 -8.82
CA LEU A 43 12.22 -22.51 -8.84
C LEU A 43 13.11 -23.65 -8.32
N ARG A 44 12.56 -24.49 -7.48
CA ARG A 44 13.23 -25.67 -6.93
C ARG A 44 12.35 -26.88 -7.14
N GLU A 45 12.92 -27.96 -7.66
CA GLU A 45 12.22 -29.23 -7.72
C GLU A 45 11.87 -29.70 -6.31
N THR A 46 10.63 -30.13 -6.13
CA THR A 46 10.09 -30.60 -4.86
C THR A 46 9.59 -32.06 -4.97
N SER A 47 8.85 -32.53 -3.99
CA SER A 47 8.26 -33.88 -4.03
C SER A 47 7.36 -34.05 -5.24
N ARG A 48 7.22 -35.29 -5.71
CA ARG A 48 6.29 -35.61 -6.80
C ARG A 48 4.85 -35.25 -6.40
N ALA A 49 4.06 -34.86 -7.39
CA ALA A 49 2.63 -34.62 -7.21
C ALA A 49 1.93 -35.90 -6.71
N THR A 50 1.05 -35.74 -5.75
CA THR A 50 0.15 -36.82 -5.32
C THR A 50 -1.17 -36.79 -6.10
N GLU A 51 -1.49 -35.66 -6.70
CA GLU A 51 -2.66 -35.44 -7.53
C GLU A 51 -2.25 -34.58 -8.74
N ILE A 52 -2.84 -34.87 -9.90
CA ILE A 52 -2.61 -34.10 -11.12
C ILE A 52 -3.95 -33.78 -11.81
N PRO A 53 -4.07 -32.63 -12.48
CA PRO A 53 -5.26 -32.31 -13.24
C PRO A 53 -5.53 -33.37 -14.29
N ARG A 54 -6.79 -33.79 -14.39
CA ARG A 54 -7.22 -34.75 -15.42
C ARG A 54 -6.99 -34.17 -16.80
N PRO A 55 -6.36 -34.91 -17.75
CA PRO A 55 -6.23 -34.47 -19.13
C PRO A 55 -7.60 -34.17 -19.76
N VAL A 56 -7.68 -33.06 -20.52
CA VAL A 56 -8.94 -32.55 -21.08
C VAL A 56 -9.68 -33.57 -21.98
N HIS A 57 -8.94 -34.50 -22.59
CA HIS A 57 -9.51 -35.52 -23.47
C HIS A 57 -10.11 -36.74 -22.73
N ILE A 58 -9.95 -36.76 -21.39
CA ILE A 58 -10.47 -37.84 -20.56
C ILE A 58 -11.76 -37.34 -19.89
N PRO A 59 -12.90 -37.98 -20.17
CA PRO A 59 -14.17 -37.59 -19.55
C PRO A 59 -14.15 -37.77 -18.03
N GLY A 60 -14.95 -36.99 -17.33
CA GLY A 60 -15.08 -37.02 -15.88
C GLY A 60 -14.65 -35.69 -15.23
N GLY A 61 -14.92 -35.54 -13.95
CA GLY A 61 -14.53 -34.40 -13.13
C GLY A 61 -13.40 -34.74 -12.14
N GLY A 62 -12.73 -33.70 -11.61
CA GLY A 62 -11.73 -33.85 -10.56
C GLY A 62 -10.32 -34.21 -11.06
N ASP A 63 -9.39 -34.24 -10.13
CA ASP A 63 -7.99 -34.55 -10.36
C ASP A 63 -7.75 -36.08 -10.30
N LEU A 64 -6.64 -36.54 -10.89
CA LEU A 64 -6.21 -37.94 -10.84
C LEU A 64 -5.28 -38.12 -9.64
N ILE A 65 -5.52 -39.15 -8.85
CA ILE A 65 -4.62 -39.56 -7.76
C ILE A 65 -3.43 -40.30 -8.38
N VAL A 66 -2.22 -39.89 -8.03
CA VAL A 66 -0.99 -40.53 -8.54
C VAL A 66 -0.64 -41.75 -7.71
N CYS A 67 -0.61 -42.91 -8.35
CA CYS A 67 -0.28 -44.18 -7.74
C CYS A 67 1.03 -44.74 -8.29
N GLN A 68 1.96 -45.10 -7.43
CA GLN A 68 3.18 -45.81 -7.78
C GLN A 68 2.95 -47.32 -7.63
N THR A 69 3.18 -48.07 -8.69
CA THR A 69 3.05 -49.54 -8.68
C THR A 69 4.34 -50.19 -9.16
N ALA A 70 4.45 -51.52 -9.09
CA ALA A 70 5.60 -52.26 -9.65
C ALA A 70 5.66 -52.10 -11.20
N LYS A 71 4.58 -51.70 -11.86
CA LYS A 71 4.50 -51.49 -13.31
C LYS A 71 4.77 -50.04 -13.74
N GLY A 72 4.93 -49.11 -12.80
CA GLY A 72 5.16 -47.70 -13.08
C GLY A 72 4.22 -46.78 -12.35
N LEU A 73 4.16 -45.53 -12.82
CA LEU A 73 3.26 -44.49 -12.32
C LEU A 73 1.94 -44.52 -13.07
N PHE A 74 0.85 -44.35 -12.36
CA PHE A 74 -0.49 -44.30 -12.91
C PHE A 74 -1.30 -43.19 -12.25
N GLY A 75 -2.15 -42.51 -13.04
CA GLY A 75 -3.20 -41.62 -12.56
C GLY A 75 -4.50 -42.41 -12.44
N VAL A 76 -5.10 -42.42 -11.26
CA VAL A 76 -6.35 -43.11 -10.97
C VAL A 76 -7.42 -42.08 -10.63
N ALA A 77 -8.60 -42.21 -11.25
CA ALA A 77 -9.72 -41.37 -10.92
C ALA A 77 -10.31 -41.80 -9.56
N ASP A 78 -11.03 -40.85 -8.91
CA ASP A 78 -11.71 -41.14 -7.65
C ASP A 78 -12.74 -42.30 -7.81
N GLU A 79 -13.10 -42.95 -6.70
CA GLU A 79 -13.77 -44.27 -6.66
C GLU A 79 -15.05 -44.41 -7.51
N ASP A 80 -15.69 -43.30 -7.86
CA ASP A 80 -16.92 -43.26 -8.68
C ASP A 80 -16.71 -43.28 -10.21
N ASP A 81 -15.45 -43.17 -10.67
CA ASP A 81 -15.14 -43.10 -12.09
C ASP A 81 -14.57 -44.44 -12.59
N TYR A 82 -15.33 -45.17 -13.39
CA TYR A 82 -14.91 -46.40 -14.06
C TYR A 82 -13.93 -46.17 -15.23
N PHE A 83 -12.79 -45.58 -14.94
CA PHE A 83 -11.74 -45.42 -15.95
C PHE A 83 -10.55 -46.31 -15.66
N ASP A 84 -9.96 -46.84 -16.72
CA ASP A 84 -8.69 -47.56 -16.60
C ASP A 84 -7.60 -46.60 -16.11
N PRO A 85 -6.70 -47.08 -15.23
CA PRO A 85 -5.55 -46.28 -14.78
C PRO A 85 -4.74 -45.74 -15.96
N ILE A 86 -4.45 -44.45 -15.95
CA ILE A 86 -3.73 -43.76 -16.99
C ILE A 86 -2.24 -43.85 -16.71
N PRO A 87 -1.41 -44.41 -17.61
CA PRO A 87 0.02 -44.47 -17.40
C PRO A 87 0.60 -43.04 -17.43
N LEU A 88 1.43 -42.73 -16.45
CA LEU A 88 2.11 -41.43 -16.27
C LEU A 88 3.62 -41.62 -16.42
N ILE A 89 4.30 -40.57 -16.89
CA ILE A 89 5.76 -40.45 -16.90
C ILE A 89 6.23 -39.55 -15.74
N ASP A 90 7.52 -39.57 -15.43
CA ASP A 90 8.08 -38.76 -14.36
C ASP A 90 7.81 -37.25 -14.52
N ASP A 91 7.79 -36.75 -15.76
CA ASP A 91 7.53 -35.34 -16.05
C ASP A 91 6.07 -34.93 -15.76
N ASP A 92 5.11 -35.86 -15.83
CA ASP A 92 3.71 -35.60 -15.48
C ASP A 92 3.51 -35.28 -13.99
N VAL A 93 4.37 -35.82 -13.15
CA VAL A 93 4.27 -35.72 -11.68
C VAL A 93 5.36 -34.86 -11.06
N ARG A 94 6.32 -34.39 -11.86
CA ARG A 94 7.39 -33.50 -11.41
C ARG A 94 6.83 -32.15 -11.04
N GLN A 95 7.24 -31.64 -9.87
CA GLN A 95 6.78 -30.35 -9.36
C GLN A 95 7.93 -29.43 -9.01
N TYR A 96 7.63 -28.14 -9.11
CA TYR A 96 8.53 -27.06 -8.72
C TYR A 96 7.83 -26.10 -7.78
N GLU A 97 8.51 -25.75 -6.69
CA GLU A 97 8.05 -24.73 -5.75
C GLU A 97 8.78 -23.40 -5.97
N VAL A 98 8.12 -22.30 -5.65
CA VAL A 98 8.76 -20.97 -5.65
C VAL A 98 9.52 -20.75 -4.36
N VAL A 99 10.79 -20.42 -4.47
CA VAL A 99 11.64 -20.08 -3.33
C VAL A 99 11.63 -18.56 -3.12
N VAL A 100 10.73 -18.06 -2.29
CA VAL A 100 10.53 -16.62 -2.05
C VAL A 100 11.79 -15.92 -1.56
N SER A 101 12.62 -16.60 -0.76
CA SER A 101 13.90 -16.03 -0.32
C SER A 101 14.84 -15.76 -1.50
N LYS A 102 14.84 -16.60 -2.54
CA LYS A 102 15.63 -16.39 -3.76
C LYS A 102 15.08 -15.24 -4.61
N LEU A 103 13.76 -15.11 -4.68
CA LEU A 103 13.13 -13.93 -5.27
C LEU A 103 13.62 -12.64 -4.60
N ILE A 104 13.61 -12.63 -3.26
CA ILE A 104 14.12 -11.52 -2.47
C ILE A 104 15.60 -11.26 -2.76
N ASP A 105 16.44 -12.30 -2.80
CA ASP A 105 17.88 -12.19 -3.08
C ASP A 105 18.13 -11.58 -4.49
N CYS A 106 17.40 -12.01 -5.50
CA CYS A 106 17.48 -11.46 -6.87
C CYS A 106 17.12 -9.97 -6.91
N ILE A 107 16.00 -9.61 -6.30
CA ILE A 107 15.55 -8.20 -6.21
C ILE A 107 16.63 -7.38 -5.48
N ARG A 108 17.15 -7.85 -4.36
CA ARG A 108 18.15 -7.14 -3.57
C ARG A 108 19.43 -6.88 -4.33
N ARG A 109 19.98 -7.94 -4.93
CA ARG A 109 21.23 -7.89 -5.66
C ARG A 109 21.23 -6.88 -6.81
N GLU A 110 20.17 -6.89 -7.63
CA GLU A 110 20.10 -6.02 -8.80
C GLU A 110 19.68 -4.59 -8.48
N ASN A 111 19.15 -4.35 -7.29
CA ASN A 111 18.68 -3.04 -6.86
C ASN A 111 19.51 -2.42 -5.74
N ASP A 112 20.66 -2.96 -5.41
CA ASP A 112 21.57 -2.46 -4.37
C ASP A 112 20.85 -2.19 -3.03
N LEU A 113 19.94 -3.09 -2.64
CA LEU A 113 19.21 -2.95 -1.37
C LEU A 113 20.10 -3.40 -0.22
N ARG A 114 20.20 -2.56 0.80
CA ARG A 114 20.98 -2.82 2.01
C ARG A 114 20.13 -3.42 3.13
N GLY A 115 20.80 -3.79 4.23
CA GLY A 115 20.16 -4.42 5.39
C GLY A 115 20.00 -5.93 5.23
N VAL A 116 19.35 -6.57 6.19
CA VAL A 116 19.06 -8.01 6.20
C VAL A 116 17.59 -8.21 5.93
N PRO A 117 17.21 -9.14 5.03
CA PRO A 117 15.80 -9.43 4.82
C PRO A 117 15.18 -10.05 6.07
N VAL A 118 13.98 -9.64 6.40
CA VAL A 118 13.25 -10.12 7.58
C VAL A 118 11.83 -10.50 7.17
N GLU A 119 11.40 -11.68 7.56
CA GLU A 119 10.02 -12.10 7.42
C GLU A 119 9.17 -11.44 8.53
N ASN A 120 8.26 -10.57 8.14
CA ASN A 120 7.35 -9.84 9.04
C ASN A 120 5.95 -10.50 9.10
N GLY A 121 5.87 -11.80 8.90
CA GLY A 121 4.67 -12.61 8.82
C GLY A 121 4.60 -13.37 7.51
N ARG A 122 3.65 -14.30 7.38
CA ARG A 122 3.58 -15.25 6.26
C ARG A 122 3.53 -14.63 4.85
N ARG A 123 3.15 -13.34 4.74
CA ARG A 123 2.90 -12.69 3.45
C ARG A 123 3.65 -11.38 3.28
N LEU A 124 4.49 -11.02 4.23
CA LEU A 124 5.18 -9.74 4.24
C LEU A 124 6.64 -9.91 4.60
N PHE A 125 7.52 -9.46 3.73
CA PHE A 125 8.96 -9.57 3.87
C PHE A 125 9.59 -8.19 3.76
N LEU A 126 10.39 -7.77 4.75
CA LEU A 126 11.30 -6.65 4.56
C LEU A 126 12.42 -7.14 3.62
N VAL A 127 12.48 -6.59 2.43
CA VAL A 127 13.49 -6.94 1.42
C VAL A 127 14.80 -6.23 1.73
N GLY A 128 14.74 -5.01 2.18
CA GLY A 128 15.91 -4.19 2.53
C GLY A 128 15.60 -2.71 2.49
N GLU A 129 16.67 -1.91 2.47
CA GLU A 129 16.61 -0.46 2.47
C GLU A 129 17.25 0.09 1.19
N ARG A 130 16.60 1.07 0.56
CA ARG A 130 17.13 1.82 -0.57
C ARG A 130 17.55 3.20 -0.15
N PHE A 131 18.80 3.56 -0.41
CA PHE A 131 19.27 4.93 -0.24
C PHE A 131 18.92 5.76 -1.47
N LEU A 132 18.23 6.88 -1.25
CA LEU A 132 17.86 7.82 -2.27
C LEU A 132 18.93 8.90 -2.40
N MET A 133 19.17 9.38 -3.62
CA MET A 133 20.03 10.55 -3.80
C MET A 133 19.41 11.74 -3.08
N GLY A 134 20.07 12.23 -2.04
CA GLY A 134 19.64 13.46 -1.34
C GLY A 134 19.31 13.32 0.14
N ARG A 135 19.37 12.14 0.75
CA ARG A 135 19.32 11.84 2.21
C ARG A 135 18.16 10.97 2.68
N ASP A 136 17.11 10.77 1.89
CA ASP A 136 16.00 9.94 2.33
C ASP A 136 16.33 8.45 2.07
N GLN A 137 15.97 7.62 3.02
CA GLN A 137 16.09 6.19 2.95
C GLN A 137 14.67 5.62 2.90
N ALA A 138 14.42 4.73 1.96
CA ALA A 138 13.13 4.04 1.84
C ALA A 138 13.27 2.58 2.27
N ASP A 139 12.32 2.10 3.04
CA ASP A 139 12.21 0.68 3.37
C ASP A 139 11.44 -0.04 2.27
N VAL A 140 12.00 -1.15 1.78
CA VAL A 140 11.43 -1.93 0.68
C VAL A 140 10.88 -3.24 1.23
N TYR A 141 9.57 -3.44 1.06
CA TYR A 141 8.88 -4.66 1.44
C TYR A 141 8.37 -5.40 0.22
N LEU A 142 8.27 -6.72 0.32
CA LEU A 142 7.54 -7.57 -0.60
C LEU A 142 6.30 -8.10 0.11
N SER A 143 5.13 -7.88 -0.48
CA SER A 143 3.87 -8.45 -0.04
C SER A 143 3.37 -9.44 -1.08
N VAL A 144 3.06 -10.65 -0.67
CA VAL A 144 2.51 -11.72 -1.51
C VAL A 144 1.06 -12.04 -1.11
N VAL A 145 0.31 -12.69 -2.02
CA VAL A 145 -1.12 -13.02 -1.80
C VAL A 145 -1.97 -11.77 -1.54
N ASN A 146 -2.01 -10.88 -2.53
CA ASN A 146 -2.70 -9.58 -2.43
C ASN A 146 -4.06 -9.57 -3.17
N ASN A 147 -4.76 -10.70 -3.20
CA ASN A 147 -6.04 -10.84 -3.87
C ASN A 147 -7.18 -10.06 -3.18
N ASP A 148 -7.01 -9.70 -1.90
CA ASP A 148 -7.94 -8.84 -1.16
C ASP A 148 -7.33 -7.45 -0.89
N PRO A 149 -7.85 -6.39 -1.55
CA PRO A 149 -7.38 -5.02 -1.32
C PRO A 149 -7.52 -4.54 0.13
N SER A 150 -8.53 -5.01 0.86
CA SER A 150 -8.74 -4.63 2.25
C SER A 150 -7.67 -5.22 3.16
N GLU A 151 -7.31 -6.48 2.94
CA GLU A 151 -6.22 -7.15 3.66
C GLU A 151 -4.88 -6.50 3.35
N PHE A 152 -4.64 -6.14 2.09
CA PHE A 152 -3.44 -5.41 1.69
C PHE A 152 -3.29 -4.07 2.42
N ILE A 153 -4.35 -3.30 2.56
CA ILE A 153 -4.34 -2.06 3.34
C ILE A 153 -4.00 -2.32 4.82
N LEU A 154 -4.51 -3.41 5.39
CA LEU A 154 -4.15 -3.79 6.77
C LEU A 154 -2.67 -4.16 6.90
N ILE A 155 -2.09 -4.82 5.90
CA ILE A 155 -0.65 -5.11 5.83
C ILE A 155 0.15 -3.80 5.78
N CYS A 156 -0.18 -2.89 4.87
CA CYS A 156 0.48 -1.59 4.78
C CYS A 156 0.38 -0.81 6.10
N ARG A 157 -0.77 -0.88 6.77
CA ARG A 157 -0.98 -0.22 8.06
C ARG A 157 -0.06 -0.76 9.17
N LYS A 158 0.33 -2.03 9.14
CA LYS A 158 1.24 -2.63 10.13
C LYS A 158 2.66 -2.06 10.02
N VAL A 159 3.13 -1.75 8.83
CA VAL A 159 4.50 -1.25 8.61
C VAL A 159 4.62 0.26 8.68
N CYS A 160 3.60 1.00 8.24
CA CYS A 160 3.65 2.46 8.17
C CYS A 160 3.58 3.22 9.51
N PRO A 161 2.84 2.78 10.55
CA PRO A 161 2.73 3.55 11.79
C PRO A 161 4.02 3.65 12.60
N THR A 162 4.93 2.73 12.40
CA THR A 162 6.20 2.65 13.15
C THR A 162 7.37 3.27 12.39
N ASN A 163 7.18 3.59 11.10
CA ASN A 163 8.27 4.02 10.25
C ASN A 163 8.11 5.48 9.80
N PRO A 164 9.04 6.38 10.14
CA PRO A 164 9.05 7.77 9.65
C PRO A 164 9.56 7.89 8.20
N ARG A 165 9.94 6.77 7.56
CA ARG A 165 10.55 6.74 6.23
C ARG A 165 9.50 6.36 5.18
N PRO A 166 9.72 6.76 3.91
CA PRO A 166 8.94 6.24 2.79
C PRO A 166 9.01 4.71 2.74
N VAL A 167 7.91 4.08 2.39
CA VAL A 167 7.80 2.63 2.23
C VAL A 167 7.52 2.29 0.77
N VAL A 168 8.35 1.42 0.19
CA VAL A 168 8.10 0.83 -1.12
C VAL A 168 7.54 -0.58 -0.91
N MET A 169 6.29 -0.78 -1.32
CA MET A 169 5.62 -2.06 -1.22
C MET A 169 5.64 -2.73 -2.60
N LEU A 170 6.54 -3.69 -2.78
CA LEU A 170 6.56 -4.55 -3.95
C LEU A 170 5.41 -5.55 -3.85
N VAL A 171 4.65 -5.68 -4.92
CA VAL A 171 3.56 -6.64 -5.04
C VAL A 171 3.72 -7.43 -6.34
N PRO A 172 3.37 -8.72 -6.38
CA PRO A 172 3.53 -9.52 -7.59
C PRO A 172 2.77 -8.91 -8.78
N ARG A 173 1.53 -8.49 -8.58
CA ARG A 173 0.64 -7.93 -9.62
C ARG A 173 0.03 -6.60 -9.21
N PRO A 174 -0.51 -5.81 -10.17
CA PRO A 174 -1.29 -4.61 -9.86
C PRO A 174 -2.51 -4.93 -9.00
N ILE A 175 -2.64 -4.26 -7.87
CA ILE A 175 -3.80 -4.36 -6.98
C ILE A 175 -4.82 -3.30 -7.38
N ARG A 176 -6.09 -3.68 -7.48
CA ARG A 176 -7.19 -2.74 -7.73
C ARG A 176 -7.59 -2.07 -6.42
N LEU A 177 -7.00 -0.92 -6.16
CA LEU A 177 -7.31 -0.11 -4.98
C LEU A 177 -8.42 0.88 -5.29
N SER A 178 -9.28 1.16 -4.31
CA SER A 178 -10.21 2.29 -4.39
C SER A 178 -9.44 3.61 -4.34
N ILE A 179 -10.09 4.69 -4.75
CA ILE A 179 -9.52 6.04 -4.68
C ILE A 179 -9.14 6.37 -3.23
N GLU A 180 -10.00 6.06 -2.27
CA GLU A 180 -9.76 6.30 -0.84
C GLU A 180 -8.53 5.53 -0.35
N ASN A 181 -8.40 4.26 -0.73
CA ASN A 181 -7.25 3.43 -0.36
C ASN A 181 -5.95 3.95 -0.98
N THR A 182 -5.99 4.40 -2.23
CA THR A 182 -4.83 5.02 -2.89
C THR A 182 -4.42 6.31 -2.18
N GLN A 183 -5.37 7.16 -1.83
CA GLN A 183 -5.11 8.38 -1.06
C GLN A 183 -4.52 8.08 0.33
N LEU A 184 -5.05 7.05 0.98
CA LEU A 184 -4.57 6.60 2.29
C LEU A 184 -3.10 6.15 2.22
N LEU A 185 -2.74 5.34 1.24
CA LEU A 185 -1.36 4.90 1.02
C LEU A 185 -0.43 6.07 0.71
N THR A 186 -0.88 7.00 -0.14
CA THR A 186 -0.13 8.23 -0.44
C THR A 186 0.09 9.06 0.83
N SER A 187 -0.90 9.18 1.71
CA SER A 187 -0.77 9.90 2.99
C SER A 187 0.21 9.24 3.96
N TRP A 188 0.48 7.95 3.79
CA TRP A 188 1.45 7.19 4.56
C TRP A 188 2.83 7.14 3.91
N ASP A 189 3.05 7.83 2.78
CA ASP A 189 4.25 7.74 1.95
C ASP A 189 4.54 6.28 1.51
N VAL A 190 3.49 5.52 1.15
CA VAL A 190 3.60 4.15 0.62
C VAL A 190 3.50 4.17 -0.89
N PHE A 191 4.53 3.60 -1.53
CA PHE A 191 4.61 3.43 -2.98
C PHE A 191 4.35 1.97 -3.33
N VAL A 192 3.23 1.68 -3.98
CA VAL A 192 2.90 0.32 -4.43
C VAL A 192 3.50 0.05 -5.80
N VAL A 193 4.32 -0.99 -5.90
CA VAL A 193 5.10 -1.30 -7.11
C VAL A 193 4.78 -2.71 -7.58
N PRO A 194 3.96 -2.87 -8.62
CA PRO A 194 3.67 -4.18 -9.19
C PRO A 194 4.88 -4.71 -9.97
N LEU A 195 5.43 -5.84 -9.54
CA LEU A 195 6.61 -6.44 -10.17
C LEU A 195 6.36 -6.79 -11.64
N THR A 196 5.19 -7.37 -11.98
CA THR A 196 4.84 -7.70 -13.37
C THR A 196 4.75 -6.50 -14.30
N THR A 197 4.65 -5.27 -13.76
CA THR A 197 4.62 -4.05 -14.57
C THR A 197 6.04 -3.55 -14.90
N TYR A 198 6.99 -3.79 -14.01
CA TYR A 198 8.33 -3.22 -14.12
C TYR A 198 9.43 -4.24 -14.47
N LEU A 199 9.18 -5.53 -14.21
CA LEU A 199 10.14 -6.56 -14.56
C LEU A 199 9.88 -7.03 -16.00
N TYR A 200 10.74 -6.62 -16.90
CA TYR A 200 10.70 -7.02 -18.29
C TYR A 200 11.86 -7.98 -18.58
N GLY A 201 11.53 -9.14 -19.10
CA GLY A 201 12.51 -10.16 -19.45
C GLY A 201 13.13 -10.82 -18.20
N GLU A 202 14.45 -10.96 -18.20
CA GLU A 202 15.22 -11.65 -17.14
C GLU A 202 15.81 -10.68 -16.10
N SER A 203 15.60 -9.38 -16.22
CA SER A 203 16.16 -8.37 -15.32
C SER A 203 15.26 -8.10 -14.13
N TRP A 204 15.83 -8.15 -12.93
CA TRP A 204 15.18 -7.78 -11.66
C TRP A 204 15.33 -6.30 -11.31
N LYS A 205 15.90 -5.50 -12.21
CA LYS A 205 16.18 -4.09 -11.98
C LYS A 205 14.91 -3.26 -12.03
N LEU A 206 14.65 -2.52 -10.96
CA LEU A 206 13.50 -1.64 -10.82
C LEU A 206 13.85 -0.20 -11.22
N PRO A 207 12.96 0.54 -11.89
CA PRO A 207 13.18 1.93 -12.29
C PRO A 207 12.92 2.88 -11.11
N TRP A 208 13.85 2.93 -10.15
CA TRP A 208 13.69 3.68 -8.90
C TRP A 208 13.35 5.16 -9.10
N ASP A 209 13.91 5.80 -10.11
CA ASP A 209 13.60 7.20 -10.43
C ASP A 209 12.13 7.41 -10.82
N GLN A 210 11.47 6.38 -11.35
CA GLN A 210 10.05 6.44 -11.66
C GLN A 210 9.20 6.08 -10.44
N ILE A 211 9.61 5.08 -9.67
CA ILE A 211 8.90 4.58 -8.50
C ILE A 211 8.82 5.65 -7.41
N LEU A 212 9.94 6.30 -7.13
CA LEU A 212 10.07 7.26 -6.03
C LEU A 212 9.76 8.70 -6.44
N ARG A 213 9.42 8.93 -7.70
CA ARG A 213 8.85 10.21 -8.09
C ARG A 213 7.51 10.40 -7.40
N LYS A 214 7.42 11.41 -6.56
CA LYS A 214 6.12 11.84 -6.04
C LYS A 214 5.20 12.11 -7.24
N PRO A 215 3.91 11.76 -7.16
CA PRO A 215 2.96 11.99 -8.25
C PRO A 215 2.99 13.40 -8.86
N ALA A 216 3.45 14.39 -8.10
CA ALA A 216 3.64 15.76 -8.54
C ALA A 216 4.83 15.97 -9.51
N GLU A 217 5.75 15.01 -9.60
CA GLU A 217 6.95 15.09 -10.44
C GLU A 217 6.84 14.31 -11.76
N LEU A 218 5.83 13.46 -11.91
CA LEU A 218 5.52 12.87 -13.20
C LEU A 218 5.05 13.99 -14.13
N PRO A 219 5.68 14.18 -15.33
CA PRO A 219 5.11 15.06 -16.34
C PRO A 219 3.76 14.47 -16.73
N GLY A 220 2.73 14.93 -16.02
CA GLY A 220 1.39 14.41 -16.21
C GLY A 220 0.94 14.65 -17.63
N LYS A 221 0.52 13.61 -18.35
CA LYS A 221 -0.63 13.80 -19.20
C LYS A 221 -1.69 14.37 -18.26
N ALA A 222 -2.00 15.65 -18.47
CA ALA A 222 -3.12 16.28 -17.82
C ALA A 222 -4.37 15.46 -18.17
N VAL A 223 -4.70 14.55 -17.29
CA VAL A 223 -6.10 14.17 -17.16
C VAL A 223 -6.70 15.44 -16.60
N ASP A 224 -7.66 16.04 -17.29
CA ASP A 224 -8.50 17.12 -16.78
C ASP A 224 -9.21 16.60 -15.53
N GLY A 225 -8.49 16.56 -14.42
CA GLY A 225 -8.90 15.91 -13.18
C GLY A 225 -8.67 16.80 -11.97
N VAL A 226 -9.49 16.61 -11.00
CA VAL A 226 -9.40 17.23 -9.69
C VAL A 226 -8.06 16.87 -9.06
N TYR A 227 -7.21 17.87 -8.79
CA TYR A 227 -5.89 17.68 -8.16
C TYR A 227 -6.01 17.56 -6.64
N CYS A 228 -6.84 18.40 -6.05
CA CYS A 228 -7.13 18.38 -4.62
C CYS A 228 -8.50 18.98 -4.32
N ARG A 229 -8.98 18.75 -3.11
CA ARG A 229 -10.18 19.42 -2.56
C ARG A 229 -9.76 20.55 -1.65
N VAL A 230 -10.37 21.70 -1.83
CA VAL A 230 -10.13 22.89 -1.02
C VAL A 230 -11.38 23.20 -0.22
N ILE A 231 -11.23 23.27 1.08
CA ILE A 231 -12.28 23.60 2.04
C ILE A 231 -11.98 25.01 2.56
N THR A 232 -12.88 25.91 2.30
CA THR A 232 -12.84 27.29 2.80
C THR A 232 -14.18 27.62 3.45
N ARG A 233 -14.34 28.82 3.90
CA ARG A 233 -15.59 29.33 4.40
C ARG A 233 -16.73 29.28 3.36
N GLU A 234 -16.40 29.48 2.09
CA GLU A 234 -17.35 29.48 0.98
C GLU A 234 -17.83 28.07 0.63
N GLY A 235 -17.24 27.04 1.24
CA GLY A 235 -17.57 25.64 1.03
C GLY A 235 -16.39 24.82 0.52
N THR A 236 -16.72 23.62 0.02
CA THR A 236 -15.75 22.67 -0.54
C THR A 236 -15.77 22.73 -2.05
N ARG A 237 -14.60 22.89 -2.66
CA ARG A 237 -14.44 22.86 -4.13
C ARG A 237 -13.26 21.96 -4.52
N SER A 238 -13.39 21.35 -5.69
CA SER A 238 -12.30 20.62 -6.34
C SER A 238 -11.49 21.58 -7.19
N VAL A 239 -10.17 21.48 -7.14
CA VAL A 239 -9.28 22.39 -7.88
C VAL A 239 -8.22 21.60 -8.66
N ALA A 240 -7.84 22.16 -9.82
CA ALA A 240 -6.78 21.66 -10.63
C ALA A 240 -5.39 22.07 -10.06
N LYS A 241 -4.32 21.43 -10.53
CA LYS A 241 -2.95 21.65 -10.04
C LYS A 241 -2.53 23.12 -10.08
N ALA A 242 -2.78 23.83 -11.18
CA ALA A 242 -2.43 25.24 -11.31
C ALA A 242 -3.11 26.14 -10.28
N GLN A 243 -4.37 25.81 -9.92
CA GLN A 243 -5.11 26.53 -8.88
C GLN A 243 -4.56 26.22 -7.48
N TYR A 244 -4.14 24.97 -7.24
CA TYR A 244 -3.45 24.58 -6.01
C TYR A 244 -2.15 25.36 -5.82
N GLU A 245 -1.29 25.42 -6.85
CA GLU A 245 -0.02 26.15 -6.80
C GLU A 245 -0.27 27.64 -6.44
N LYS A 246 -1.25 28.26 -7.06
CA LYS A 246 -1.66 29.62 -6.75
C LYS A 246 -2.14 29.78 -5.30
N LEU A 247 -2.88 28.81 -4.77
CA LEU A 247 -3.33 28.82 -3.36
C LEU A 247 -2.14 28.75 -2.40
N VAL A 248 -1.14 27.90 -2.70
CA VAL A 248 0.08 27.79 -1.90
C VAL A 248 0.90 29.07 -1.94
N GLU A 249 1.02 29.71 -3.09
CA GLU A 249 1.67 31.02 -3.22
C GLU A 249 0.97 32.12 -2.38
N THR A 250 -0.34 32.08 -2.33
CA THR A 250 -1.16 33.05 -1.59
C THR A 250 -1.47 32.64 -0.15
N ARG A 251 -0.85 31.58 0.37
CA ARG A 251 -1.11 31.01 1.71
C ARG A 251 -1.04 32.02 2.85
N ASN A 252 -0.20 33.03 2.72
CA ASN A 252 -0.03 34.08 3.73
C ASN A 252 -1.26 35.01 3.84
N GLY A 253 -2.20 34.92 2.91
CA GLY A 253 -3.48 35.63 2.96
C GLY A 253 -4.51 34.99 3.88
N TYR A 254 -4.25 33.74 4.36
CA TYR A 254 -5.12 33.02 5.26
C TYR A 254 -4.65 33.14 6.71
N ASP A 255 -5.62 33.22 7.62
CA ASP A 255 -5.32 33.19 9.08
C ASP A 255 -4.95 31.77 9.52
N MET A 256 -5.57 30.75 8.92
CA MET A 256 -5.23 29.34 9.08
C MET A 256 -5.16 28.67 7.71
N PHE A 257 -4.03 28.07 7.41
CA PHE A 257 -3.79 27.34 6.18
C PHE A 257 -3.25 25.95 6.51
N ILE A 258 -3.92 24.91 6.03
CA ILE A 258 -3.51 23.51 6.19
C ILE A 258 -3.38 22.90 4.81
N ASP A 259 -2.16 22.55 4.43
CA ASP A 259 -1.88 21.88 3.18
C ASP A 259 -1.69 20.38 3.43
N GLY A 260 -2.70 19.59 3.10
CA GLY A 260 -2.66 18.14 3.20
C GLY A 260 -1.74 17.47 2.19
N MET A 261 -1.35 18.15 1.11
CA MET A 261 -0.43 17.63 0.10
C MET A 261 1.01 17.64 0.62
N THR A 262 1.41 18.72 1.31
CA THR A 262 2.75 18.87 1.90
C THR A 262 2.80 18.56 3.40
N ARG A 263 1.64 18.38 4.00
CA ARG A 263 1.46 18.24 5.46
C ARG A 263 1.95 19.45 6.25
N GLU A 264 1.91 20.61 5.64
CA GLU A 264 2.24 21.86 6.30
C GLU A 264 0.99 22.56 6.83
N ALA A 265 1.08 23.06 8.05
CA ALA A 265 0.08 23.93 8.62
C ALA A 265 0.72 25.27 8.95
N SER A 266 0.06 26.34 8.61
CA SER A 266 0.44 27.67 9.07
C SER A 266 -0.75 28.37 9.71
N CYS A 267 -0.49 29.11 10.77
CA CYS A 267 -1.48 29.95 11.42
C CYS A 267 -0.89 31.35 11.67
N ARG A 268 -1.75 32.36 11.55
CA ARG A 268 -1.37 33.75 11.81
C ARG A 268 -1.61 34.05 13.26
N HIS A 269 -0.55 34.45 13.97
CA HIS A 269 -0.67 35.04 15.29
C HIS A 269 -0.66 36.57 15.15
N ASP A 270 -1.38 37.27 16.02
CA ASP A 270 -1.40 38.75 16.04
C ASP A 270 -0.01 39.34 15.86
N LYS A 271 0.14 40.18 14.82
CA LYS A 271 1.34 40.93 14.49
C LYS A 271 2.62 40.11 14.23
N GLN A 272 2.56 38.78 14.17
CA GLN A 272 3.69 37.92 13.88
C GLN A 272 3.61 37.36 12.46
N LYS A 273 4.78 37.01 11.89
CA LYS A 273 4.81 36.25 10.63
C LYS A 273 4.11 34.90 10.82
N PRO A 274 3.37 34.42 9.83
CA PRO A 274 2.76 33.10 9.91
C PRO A 274 3.81 32.06 10.27
N ARG A 275 3.53 31.25 11.29
CA ARG A 275 4.38 30.14 11.69
C ARG A 275 3.92 28.90 10.95
N ALA A 276 4.80 28.30 10.15
CA ALA A 276 4.53 27.03 9.48
C ALA A 276 5.10 25.88 10.32
N GLU A 277 4.30 24.85 10.54
CA GLU A 277 4.68 23.63 11.25
C GLU A 277 4.30 22.39 10.42
N LYS A 278 5.11 21.35 10.48
CA LYS A 278 4.78 20.08 9.85
C LYS A 278 3.82 19.28 10.73
N LEU A 279 2.79 18.74 10.09
CA LEU A 279 1.87 17.78 10.68
C LEU A 279 2.34 16.36 10.35
N THR A 280 2.25 15.48 11.31
CA THR A 280 2.36 14.04 11.04
C THR A 280 1.13 13.57 10.26
N PRO A 281 1.19 12.44 9.53
CA PRO A 281 0.03 11.89 8.83
C PRO A 281 -1.18 11.68 9.74
N LYS A 282 -0.95 11.24 10.98
CA LYS A 282 -2.02 11.03 11.97
C LYS A 282 -2.63 12.35 12.45
N GLU A 283 -1.82 13.37 12.66
CA GLU A 283 -2.30 14.71 13.04
C GLU A 283 -3.15 15.32 11.92
N LEU A 284 -2.69 15.24 10.66
CA LEU A 284 -3.46 15.72 9.52
C LEU A 284 -4.80 14.97 9.40
N ALA A 285 -4.77 13.65 9.51
CA ALA A 285 -5.96 12.83 9.38
C ALA A 285 -6.99 13.14 10.48
N ILE A 286 -6.56 13.26 11.74
CA ILE A 286 -7.48 13.59 12.84
C ILE A 286 -8.06 15.00 12.70
N LEU A 287 -7.26 15.99 12.28
CA LEU A 287 -7.76 17.35 12.02
C LEU A 287 -8.76 17.37 10.86
N SER A 288 -8.48 16.62 9.78
CA SER A 288 -9.36 16.51 8.63
C SER A 288 -10.71 15.89 9.01
N ASP A 289 -10.72 14.87 9.87
CA ASP A 289 -11.96 14.28 10.38
C ASP A 289 -12.80 15.32 11.13
N PHE A 290 -12.18 16.16 11.98
CA PHE A 290 -12.89 17.21 12.72
C PHE A 290 -13.40 18.33 11.81
N ILE A 291 -12.59 18.75 10.83
CA ILE A 291 -12.96 19.83 9.90
C ILE A 291 -14.15 19.41 8.99
N GLN A 292 -14.19 18.14 8.63
CA GLN A 292 -15.27 17.59 7.80
C GLN A 292 -16.50 17.12 8.60
N ALA A 293 -16.41 17.10 9.93
CA ALA A 293 -17.51 16.66 10.76
C ALA A 293 -18.62 17.72 10.84
N ALA A 294 -19.84 17.28 10.59
CA ALA A 294 -21.04 18.15 10.72
C ALA A 294 -21.51 18.35 12.17
N LYS A 295 -20.89 17.67 13.13
CA LYS A 295 -21.28 17.64 14.54
C LYS A 295 -20.09 17.60 15.46
N PRO A 296 -20.20 18.08 16.73
CA PRO A 296 -19.17 17.90 17.72
C PRO A 296 -18.79 16.43 17.88
N MET A 297 -17.49 16.13 17.83
CA MET A 297 -16.95 14.77 17.93
C MET A 297 -15.96 14.62 19.07
N ARG A 298 -15.85 13.41 19.58
CA ARG A 298 -14.78 13.03 20.48
C ARG A 298 -13.58 12.51 19.70
N PRO A 299 -12.33 12.78 20.10
CA PRO A 299 -11.16 12.34 19.32
C PRO A 299 -11.09 10.84 19.06
N TYR A 300 -11.64 9.99 19.91
CA TYR A 300 -11.66 8.54 19.71
C TYR A 300 -12.78 8.05 18.81
N ASN A 301 -13.77 8.89 18.48
CA ASN A 301 -14.85 8.58 17.55
C ASN A 301 -14.50 8.94 16.10
N THR A 302 -13.33 9.52 15.87
CA THR A 302 -12.86 9.81 14.51
C THR A 302 -12.47 8.51 13.80
N LYS A 303 -12.56 8.50 12.47
CA LYS A 303 -12.11 7.36 11.66
C LYS A 303 -10.63 7.04 11.91
N THR A 304 -9.81 8.08 12.07
CA THR A 304 -8.39 7.99 12.40
C THR A 304 -8.12 7.68 13.87
N GLY A 305 -8.98 8.09 14.77
CA GLY A 305 -8.90 7.78 16.20
C GLY A 305 -8.96 6.29 16.51
N ASN A 306 -9.60 5.49 15.64
CA ASN A 306 -9.61 4.02 15.73
C ASN A 306 -8.20 3.38 15.63
N GLY A 307 -7.19 4.11 15.15
CA GLY A 307 -5.80 3.69 15.12
C GLY A 307 -5.00 4.00 16.37
N CYS A 308 -5.59 4.65 17.37
CA CYS A 308 -4.96 4.94 18.65
C CYS A 308 -5.22 3.80 19.63
N ALA A 309 -4.18 3.43 20.40
CA ALA A 309 -4.27 2.34 21.39
C ALA A 309 -5.28 2.61 22.51
N SER A 310 -5.66 3.88 22.72
CA SER A 310 -6.62 4.29 23.75
C SER A 310 -7.28 5.63 23.41
N SER A 311 -8.39 5.93 24.07
CA SER A 311 -9.05 7.25 23.98
C SER A 311 -8.13 8.38 24.47
N SER A 312 -7.26 8.12 25.44
CA SER A 312 -6.27 9.07 25.93
C SER A 312 -5.22 9.41 24.87
N SER A 313 -4.76 8.42 24.10
CA SER A 313 -3.81 8.62 23.00
C SER A 313 -4.43 9.42 21.86
N ALA A 314 -5.69 9.15 21.52
CA ALA A 314 -6.42 9.90 20.50
C ALA A 314 -6.63 11.36 20.92
N TYR A 315 -6.99 11.59 22.19
CA TYR A 315 -7.14 12.93 22.73
C TYR A 315 -5.82 13.72 22.70
N ARG A 316 -4.72 13.08 23.13
CA ARG A 316 -3.38 13.70 23.12
C ARG A 316 -2.97 14.06 21.68
N LEU A 317 -3.14 13.14 20.73
CA LEU A 317 -2.83 13.38 19.32
C LEU A 317 -3.61 14.58 18.77
N PHE A 318 -4.91 14.65 19.05
CA PHE A 318 -5.75 15.78 18.65
C PHE A 318 -5.28 17.09 19.28
N GLU A 319 -4.97 17.10 20.58
CA GLU A 319 -4.49 18.31 21.28
C GLU A 319 -3.13 18.80 20.73
N GLU A 320 -2.23 17.87 20.39
CA GLU A 320 -0.94 18.19 19.77
C GLU A 320 -1.14 18.78 18.36
N ALA A 321 -1.99 18.16 17.55
CA ALA A 321 -2.32 18.64 16.21
C ALA A 321 -3.01 20.01 16.26
N ARG A 322 -3.99 20.17 17.15
CA ARG A 322 -4.74 21.41 17.35
C ARG A 322 -3.82 22.57 17.74
N LYS A 323 -2.85 22.36 18.63
CA LYS A 323 -1.89 23.40 19.03
C LYS A 323 -1.08 23.97 17.87
N LYS A 324 -0.84 23.18 16.83
CA LYS A 324 -0.11 23.60 15.63
C LYS A 324 -0.95 24.51 14.71
N VAL A 325 -2.27 24.38 14.77
CA VAL A 325 -3.19 25.09 13.87
C VAL A 325 -4.11 26.07 14.60
N ASP A 326 -4.06 26.15 15.94
CA ASP A 326 -4.86 27.09 16.71
C ASP A 326 -4.43 28.53 16.42
N VAL A 327 -5.35 29.29 15.87
CA VAL A 327 -5.16 30.70 15.60
C VAL A 327 -5.57 31.51 16.83
N LYS A 328 -4.65 32.29 17.36
CA LYS A 328 -4.94 33.30 18.37
C LYS A 328 -5.16 34.62 17.67
N LEU A 329 -6.40 34.96 17.42
CA LEU A 329 -6.77 36.26 16.88
C LEU A 329 -7.13 37.21 18.05
N GLY A 330 -6.34 38.26 18.23
CA GLY A 330 -6.65 39.39 19.09
C GLY A 330 -6.88 39.11 20.59
N ARG A 331 -7.48 40.07 21.27
CA ARG A 331 -7.72 40.07 22.73
C ARG A 331 -8.53 38.87 23.28
N TYR A 332 -9.21 38.12 22.41
CA TYR A 332 -10.15 37.08 22.82
C TYR A 332 -9.68 35.64 22.54
N GLY A 333 -8.48 35.45 21.98
CA GLY A 333 -7.90 34.13 21.76
C GLY A 333 -8.84 33.17 21.04
N TYR A 334 -9.26 33.50 19.83
CA TYR A 334 -10.12 32.63 19.02
C TYR A 334 -9.47 31.27 18.81
N ARG A 335 -10.28 30.24 18.97
CA ARG A 335 -9.92 28.87 18.65
C ARG A 335 -10.80 28.38 17.52
N ALA A 336 -10.19 27.88 16.47
CA ALA A 336 -10.91 27.28 15.37
C ALA A 336 -11.72 26.02 15.79
N PHE A 337 -11.34 25.40 16.92
CA PHE A 337 -12.00 24.24 17.48
C PHE A 337 -12.70 24.59 18.80
N ARG A 338 -14.02 24.58 18.77
CA ARG A 338 -14.85 24.81 19.98
C ARG A 338 -14.84 23.58 20.86
N LEU A 339 -14.62 23.79 22.16
CA LEU A 339 -14.63 22.73 23.16
C LEU A 339 -16.04 22.59 23.77
N HIS A 340 -16.61 21.42 23.68
CA HIS A 340 -17.83 21.00 24.36
C HIS A 340 -17.43 20.18 25.61
N LYS A 341 -17.48 20.82 26.78
CA LYS A 341 -17.05 20.20 28.04
C LYS A 341 -18.03 19.11 28.48
N ASN A 342 -17.51 17.97 28.90
CA ASN A 342 -18.26 16.98 29.65
C ASN A 342 -18.10 17.24 31.14
N ALA A 343 -19.20 17.30 31.87
CA ALA A 343 -19.19 17.63 33.30
C ALA A 343 -18.54 16.53 34.17
N SER A 344 -18.63 15.27 33.74
CA SER A 344 -18.20 14.12 34.50
C SER A 344 -16.77 13.65 34.20
N ASP A 345 -16.30 13.82 32.95
CA ASP A 345 -14.95 13.40 32.57
C ASP A 345 -14.39 14.26 31.40
N ARG A 346 -13.23 14.88 31.64
CA ARG A 346 -12.53 15.69 30.64
C ARG A 346 -12.13 14.90 29.40
N LYS A 347 -11.87 13.60 29.52
CA LYS A 347 -11.53 12.72 28.41
C LYS A 347 -12.70 12.51 27.45
N LEU A 348 -13.92 12.78 27.91
CA LEU A 348 -15.14 12.70 27.13
C LEU A 348 -15.52 14.04 26.47
N ASN A 349 -14.68 15.07 26.57
CA ASN A 349 -14.90 16.31 25.88
C ASN A 349 -15.00 16.09 24.36
N ALA A 350 -16.00 16.71 23.75
CA ALA A 350 -16.15 16.77 22.31
C ALA A 350 -15.57 18.08 21.79
N HIS A 351 -15.12 18.06 20.55
CA HIS A 351 -14.62 19.23 19.83
C HIS A 351 -15.38 19.38 18.52
N GLU A 352 -15.53 20.60 18.09
CA GLU A 352 -16.19 20.97 16.84
C GLU A 352 -15.32 21.98 16.11
N PHE A 353 -15.12 21.78 14.80
CA PHE A 353 -14.55 22.83 13.96
C PHE A 353 -15.61 23.90 13.74
N ALA A 354 -15.49 24.99 14.45
CA ALA A 354 -16.41 26.13 14.42
C ALA A 354 -15.60 27.43 14.36
N PRO A 355 -14.98 27.71 13.19
CA PRO A 355 -14.17 28.90 13.02
C PRO A 355 -15.03 30.14 13.14
N PRO A 356 -14.53 31.20 13.82
CA PRO A 356 -15.22 32.49 13.91
C PRO A 356 -15.55 33.08 12.53
N GLU A 357 -16.54 33.95 12.46
CA GLU A 357 -16.99 34.51 11.20
C GLU A 357 -15.95 35.34 10.45
N ASP A 358 -15.01 35.91 11.13
CA ASP A 358 -13.89 36.71 10.58
C ASP A 358 -12.62 35.89 10.29
N LEU A 359 -12.59 34.60 10.67
CA LEU A 359 -11.43 33.75 10.39
C LEU A 359 -11.39 33.32 8.92
N ASN A 360 -10.37 33.75 8.21
CA ASN A 360 -10.10 33.29 6.85
C ASN A 360 -9.25 32.02 6.87
N TYR A 361 -9.80 30.89 6.45
CA TYR A 361 -9.10 29.63 6.48
C TYR A 361 -9.15 28.89 5.14
N CYS A 362 -8.12 28.07 4.92
CA CYS A 362 -8.03 27.18 3.78
C CYS A 362 -7.46 25.83 4.23
N LEU A 363 -8.20 24.76 3.97
CA LEU A 363 -7.73 23.39 4.13
C LEU A 363 -7.67 22.74 2.77
N ILE A 364 -6.51 22.23 2.40
CA ILE A 364 -6.28 21.49 1.16
C ILE A 364 -6.14 20.01 1.52
N LEU A 365 -6.97 19.18 0.90
CA LEU A 365 -6.94 17.73 1.04
C LEU A 365 -6.65 17.10 -0.32
N PRO A 366 -5.91 15.98 -0.38
CA PRO A 366 -5.78 15.19 -1.60
C PRO A 366 -7.16 14.85 -2.19
N ALA A 367 -7.25 14.82 -3.53
CA ALA A 367 -8.50 14.52 -4.25
C ALA A 367 -8.99 13.10 -4.04
#